data_92f7977c7b9f54c05e977ecefe9f621e
#
_entry.id   92f7977c7b9f54c05e977ecefe9f621e
#
_cell.length_a   1.000
_cell.length_b   1.000
_cell.length_c   1.000
_cell.angle_alpha   90.00
_cell.angle_beta   90.00
_cell.angle_gamma   90.00
#
_symmetry.space_group_name_H-M   'P 1'
#
loop_
_entity.id
_entity.type
_entity.pdbx_description
1 polymer ?
#
loop_
_entity_poly.entity_id
_entity_poly.type
_entity_poly.pdbx_seq_one_letter_code
_entity_poly.pdbx_strand_id
1 'polypeptide(L)'
;AIGSVSETSLSMQHLKIAEQENDPQIKEGYIQLIPLTPETSFRMTSGGGSVQERALIYAILRRMPDFKGHAASREKFMIMDAVKAWDGWAKWNFENRVAECEKMTKGVYPQNVIEKILNYQEYESIRDMLLNHLHERRYNKQLTYSNYYVMNKLRVMFARISVSMLEPDLVIMDEFQRFKFLLSSDDSELGILAHSFLSGHDTRVLLLSATPYKLYSTLEEIDENQLDEHYAEFFQVMNFLFDDEVKDIKFKEVWKNYSHALSELKAGDSAIIRMKELAENAMYQGVSRTERISVMDSGDYTDDSSVKYHLQIDENDINSYIQMSRLLS
;
A
#
# COMPACT_ATOMS: atom_id res chain seq x y z
N ALA A 1 -13.82 16.07 10.21
CA ALA A 1 -12.50 16.67 10.45
C ALA A 1 -11.46 15.72 9.89
N ILE A 2 -10.66 16.20 8.94
CA ILE A 2 -9.54 15.41 8.38
C ILE A 2 -8.49 15.34 9.48
N GLY A 3 -8.23 14.15 10.00
CA GLY A 3 -7.20 13.92 11.01
C GLY A 3 -5.83 14.39 10.55
N SER A 4 -4.95 14.76 11.49
CA SER A 4 -3.62 15.27 11.16
C SER A 4 -2.81 14.23 10.37
N VAL A 5 -2.14 14.67 9.30
CA VAL A 5 -1.29 13.86 8.42
C VAL A 5 -0.16 13.10 9.17
N SER A 6 0.14 13.51 10.42
CA SER A 6 1.20 12.93 11.24
C SER A 6 0.93 11.52 11.79
N GLU A 7 -0.29 11.02 11.72
CA GLU A 7 -0.70 9.72 12.28
C GLU A 7 -1.17 8.74 11.20
N THR A 8 -0.39 8.60 10.13
CA THR A 8 -0.73 7.73 8.98
C THR A 8 -0.22 6.30 9.13
N SER A 9 0.58 5.99 10.14
CA SER A 9 1.08 4.62 10.36
C SER A 9 -0.06 3.64 10.63
N LEU A 10 -0.08 2.52 9.92
CA LEU A 10 -1.08 1.47 10.11
C LEU A 10 -1.13 0.94 11.54
N SER A 11 0.02 0.82 12.21
CA SER A 11 0.10 0.34 13.59
C SER A 11 -0.64 1.22 14.61
N MET A 12 -1.06 2.43 14.20
CA MET A 12 -1.75 3.40 15.08
C MET A 12 -3.25 3.52 14.79
N GLN A 13 -3.75 2.91 13.71
CA GLN A 13 -5.13 3.13 13.26
C GLN A 13 -6.17 2.57 14.24
N HIS A 14 -5.85 1.48 14.95
CA HIS A 14 -6.76 0.92 15.95
C HIS A 14 -7.17 1.94 17.05
N LEU A 15 -6.28 2.87 17.43
CA LEU A 15 -6.61 3.94 18.40
C LEU A 15 -7.52 5.00 17.75
N LYS A 16 -7.21 5.40 16.52
CA LYS A 16 -8.03 6.40 15.80
C LYS A 16 -9.45 5.93 15.58
N ILE A 17 -9.63 4.67 15.21
CA ILE A 17 -10.95 4.06 15.06
C ILE A 17 -11.70 4.17 16.37
N ALA A 18 -11.10 3.74 17.48
CA ALA A 18 -11.75 3.78 18.79
C ALA A 18 -12.10 5.21 19.24
N GLU A 19 -11.25 6.20 18.95
CA GLU A 19 -11.54 7.62 19.24
C GLU A 19 -12.72 8.13 18.43
N GLN A 20 -12.81 7.79 17.15
CA GLN A 20 -13.86 8.28 16.25
C GLN A 20 -15.20 7.60 16.49
N GLU A 21 -15.22 6.28 16.70
CA GLU A 21 -16.45 5.54 17.00
C GLU A 21 -17.13 6.01 18.32
N ASN A 22 -16.34 6.52 19.24
CA ASN A 22 -16.83 6.95 20.54
C ASN A 22 -16.92 8.48 20.69
N ASP A 23 -16.72 9.24 19.61
CA ASP A 23 -16.88 10.69 19.61
C ASP A 23 -18.39 11.05 19.64
N PRO A 24 -18.87 11.72 20.71
CA PRO A 24 -20.28 12.09 20.82
C PRO A 24 -20.76 13.10 19.77
N GLN A 25 -19.84 13.72 19.02
CA GLN A 25 -20.15 14.64 17.93
C GLN A 25 -20.41 13.92 16.60
N ILE A 26 -20.06 12.63 16.51
CA ILE A 26 -20.27 11.80 15.32
C ILE A 26 -21.69 11.22 15.37
N LYS A 27 -22.52 11.60 14.39
CA LYS A 27 -23.91 11.13 14.26
C LYS A 27 -23.97 9.82 13.48
N GLU A 28 -25.04 9.04 13.67
CA GLU A 28 -25.37 7.87 12.83
C GLU A 28 -25.41 8.27 11.34
N GLY A 29 -24.87 7.39 10.46
CA GLY A 29 -24.77 7.65 9.02
C GLY A 29 -23.54 8.44 8.58
N TYR A 30 -22.54 8.54 9.40
CA TYR A 30 -21.28 9.23 9.14
C TYR A 30 -20.34 8.40 8.26
N ILE A 31 -19.69 9.06 7.29
CA ILE A 31 -18.64 8.44 6.48
C ILE A 31 -17.29 8.73 7.14
N GLN A 32 -16.59 7.69 7.52
CA GLN A 32 -15.24 7.76 8.06
C GLN A 32 -14.22 7.74 6.92
N LEU A 33 -13.42 8.81 6.79
CA LEU A 33 -12.32 8.88 5.83
C LEU A 33 -11.00 8.71 6.56
N ILE A 34 -10.22 7.71 6.15
CA ILE A 34 -8.91 7.40 6.71
C ILE A 34 -7.86 7.60 5.61
N PRO A 35 -7.17 8.76 5.56
CA PRO A 35 -6.11 8.97 4.60
C PRO A 35 -4.89 8.14 4.98
N LEU A 36 -4.42 7.31 4.05
CA LEU A 36 -3.21 6.50 4.17
C LEU A 36 -2.24 6.91 3.07
N THR A 37 -0.97 7.04 3.41
CA THR A 37 0.10 7.23 2.43
C THR A 37 0.87 5.92 2.34
N PRO A 38 0.82 5.18 1.21
CA PRO A 38 1.39 3.85 1.11
C PRO A 38 2.86 3.78 1.52
N GLU A 39 3.66 4.77 1.13
CA GLU A 39 5.09 4.84 1.46
C GLU A 39 5.37 4.93 2.97
N THR A 40 4.50 5.57 3.73
CA THR A 40 4.68 5.74 5.19
C THR A 40 3.84 4.75 6.00
N SER A 41 2.64 4.44 5.53
CA SER A 41 1.70 3.59 6.24
C SER A 41 2.12 2.11 6.22
N PHE A 42 2.57 1.64 5.04
CA PHE A 42 2.97 0.24 4.85
C PHE A 42 4.49 0.00 5.03
N ARG A 43 5.31 1.05 5.11
CA ARG A 43 6.77 0.93 5.22
C ARG A 43 7.19 0.50 6.62
N MET A 44 7.17 -0.81 6.87
CA MET A 44 7.59 -1.43 8.13
C MET A 44 9.05 -1.88 8.14
N THR A 45 9.77 -1.76 7.01
CA THR A 45 11.02 -2.46 6.75
C THR A 45 12.28 -1.82 7.34
N SER A 46 12.23 -0.59 7.86
CA SER A 46 13.45 0.03 8.40
C SER A 46 13.17 0.98 9.56
N GLY A 47 13.98 0.86 10.60
CA GLY A 47 14.00 1.78 11.72
C GLY A 47 13.06 1.43 12.87
N GLY A 48 13.19 2.17 13.97
CA GLY A 48 12.42 1.99 15.21
C GLY A 48 11.00 2.56 15.20
N GLY A 49 10.50 3.00 14.05
CA GLY A 49 9.21 3.69 13.96
C GLY A 49 9.24 5.10 14.57
N SER A 50 8.10 5.81 14.49
CA SER A 50 7.96 7.11 15.14
C SER A 50 7.90 6.99 16.67
N VAL A 51 8.22 8.06 17.39
CA VAL A 51 8.06 8.09 18.84
C VAL A 51 6.60 7.92 19.26
N GLN A 52 5.67 8.40 18.45
CA GLN A 52 4.22 8.26 18.64
C GLN A 52 3.79 6.79 18.59
N GLU A 53 4.22 6.09 17.55
CA GLU A 53 3.97 4.67 17.35
C GLU A 53 4.49 3.84 18.54
N ARG A 54 5.73 4.10 18.97
CA ARG A 54 6.32 3.43 20.15
C ARG A 54 5.59 3.75 21.45
N ALA A 55 5.10 4.99 21.61
CA ALA A 55 4.33 5.39 22.78
C ALA A 55 2.97 4.69 22.86
N LEU A 56 2.30 4.53 21.72
CA LEU A 56 1.06 3.75 21.66
C LEU A 56 1.29 2.28 21.96
N ILE A 57 2.30 1.66 21.35
CA ILE A 57 2.69 0.26 21.62
C ILE A 57 2.99 0.10 23.14
N TYR A 58 3.72 1.04 23.71
CA TYR A 58 4.01 1.05 25.17
C TYR A 58 2.73 1.12 26.00
N ALA A 59 1.79 2.01 25.67
CA ALA A 59 0.54 2.20 26.39
C ALA A 59 -0.33 0.92 26.38
N ILE A 60 -0.32 0.14 25.30
CA ILE A 60 -1.02 -1.15 25.23
C ILE A 60 -0.26 -2.23 26.00
N LEU A 61 1.04 -2.41 25.73
CA LEU A 61 1.84 -3.48 26.35
C LEU A 61 1.91 -3.36 27.89
N ARG A 62 1.86 -2.15 28.45
CA ARG A 62 1.84 -2.00 29.91
C ARG A 62 0.56 -2.53 30.59
N ARG A 63 -0.52 -2.68 29.84
CA ARG A 63 -1.80 -3.23 30.28
C ARG A 63 -1.80 -4.77 30.25
N MET A 64 -0.85 -5.37 29.55
CA MET A 64 -0.73 -6.82 29.44
C MET A 64 0.01 -7.43 30.65
N PRO A 65 -0.51 -8.54 31.23
CA PRO A 65 0.09 -9.17 32.37
C PRO A 65 1.55 -9.59 32.21
N ASP A 66 1.91 -10.08 31.01
CA ASP A 66 3.23 -10.61 30.67
C ASP A 66 4.36 -9.59 30.85
N PHE A 67 4.04 -8.30 30.73
CA PHE A 67 5.04 -7.23 30.77
C PHE A 67 5.04 -6.40 32.06
N LYS A 68 4.21 -6.73 33.06
CA LYS A 68 4.11 -5.96 34.34
C LYS A 68 5.43 -5.88 35.10
N GLY A 69 6.21 -6.95 35.11
CA GLY A 69 7.49 -7.02 35.83
C GLY A 69 8.66 -6.26 35.19
N HIS A 70 8.48 -5.67 34.01
CA HIS A 70 9.55 -5.10 33.18
C HIS A 70 9.42 -3.60 32.91
N ALA A 71 8.75 -2.85 33.78
CA ALA A 71 8.38 -1.45 33.51
C ALA A 71 9.55 -0.56 33.06
N ALA A 72 10.65 -0.52 33.86
CA ALA A 72 11.80 0.36 33.57
C ALA A 72 12.56 -0.06 32.29
N SER A 73 12.82 -1.37 32.11
CA SER A 73 13.54 -1.87 30.93
C SER A 73 12.69 -1.71 29.65
N ARG A 74 11.38 -1.91 29.74
CA ARG A 74 10.43 -1.67 28.64
C ARG A 74 10.42 -0.20 28.23
N GLU A 75 10.32 0.73 29.19
CA GLU A 75 10.35 2.15 28.89
C GLU A 75 11.67 2.55 28.23
N LYS A 76 12.80 2.13 28.77
CA LYS A 76 14.13 2.36 28.19
C LYS A 76 14.26 1.80 26.77
N PHE A 77 13.62 0.67 26.49
CA PHE A 77 13.57 0.09 25.14
C PHE A 77 12.75 0.97 24.18
N MET A 78 11.58 1.44 24.61
CA MET A 78 10.68 2.24 23.77
C MET A 78 11.22 3.65 23.47
N ILE A 79 11.98 4.24 24.39
CA ILE A 79 12.59 5.57 24.18
C ILE A 79 13.56 5.55 23.00
N MET A 80 14.41 4.52 22.90
CA MET A 80 15.51 4.44 21.92
C MET A 80 16.38 5.72 21.96
N ASP A 81 16.26 6.54 20.93
CA ASP A 81 16.99 7.80 20.71
C ASP A 81 16.14 9.07 20.92
N ALA A 82 14.86 8.91 21.22
CA ALA A 82 13.87 10.00 21.25
C ALA A 82 13.54 10.51 22.65
N VAL A 83 14.53 10.62 23.56
CA VAL A 83 14.34 10.98 24.99
C VAL A 83 13.51 12.27 25.14
N LYS A 84 13.88 13.35 24.45
CA LYS A 84 13.18 14.64 24.60
C LYS A 84 11.72 14.58 24.17
N ALA A 85 11.41 13.91 23.09
CA ALA A 85 10.05 13.78 22.60
C ALA A 85 9.24 12.81 23.46
N TRP A 86 9.87 11.75 23.96
CA TRP A 86 9.23 10.78 24.84
C TRP A 86 8.77 11.39 26.15
N ASP A 87 9.69 11.99 26.92
CA ASP A 87 9.41 12.58 28.21
C ASP A 87 8.62 13.89 28.10
N GLY A 88 8.84 14.65 27.00
CA GLY A 88 8.18 15.93 26.78
C GLY A 88 6.70 15.83 26.48
N TRP A 89 6.26 14.81 25.73
CA TRP A 89 4.87 14.74 25.33
C TRP A 89 4.37 13.34 24.89
N ALA A 90 5.15 12.51 24.20
CA ALA A 90 4.62 11.34 23.51
C ALA A 90 4.04 10.31 24.48
N LYS A 91 4.79 9.93 25.52
CA LYS A 91 4.36 8.97 26.52
C LYS A 91 3.03 9.36 27.15
N TRP A 92 2.94 10.56 27.68
CA TRP A 92 1.73 11.05 28.36
C TRP A 92 0.54 11.22 27.42
N ASN A 93 0.79 11.71 26.22
CA ASN A 93 -0.26 11.90 25.23
C ASN A 93 -0.95 10.57 24.90
N PHE A 94 -0.18 9.54 24.50
CA PHE A 94 -0.76 8.26 24.12
C PHE A 94 -1.32 7.47 25.30
N GLU A 95 -0.71 7.59 26.48
CA GLU A 95 -1.28 7.03 27.70
C GLU A 95 -2.67 7.61 28.01
N ASN A 96 -2.81 8.93 27.91
CA ASN A 96 -4.08 9.60 28.14
C ASN A 96 -5.11 9.24 27.08
N ARG A 97 -4.74 9.24 25.81
CA ARG A 97 -5.66 8.88 24.70
C ARG A 97 -6.19 7.44 24.89
N VAL A 98 -5.31 6.48 25.18
CA VAL A 98 -5.72 5.10 25.46
C VAL A 98 -6.62 5.03 26.71
N ALA A 99 -6.30 5.77 27.76
CA ALA A 99 -7.10 5.80 29.00
C ALA A 99 -8.47 6.45 28.75
N GLU A 100 -8.57 7.48 27.93
CA GLU A 100 -9.83 8.10 27.54
C GLU A 100 -10.69 7.14 26.73
N CYS A 101 -10.12 6.46 25.71
CA CYS A 101 -10.82 5.42 24.98
C CYS A 101 -11.26 4.25 25.89
N GLU A 102 -10.39 3.83 26.82
CA GLU A 102 -10.72 2.82 27.82
C GLU A 102 -11.93 3.22 28.66
N LYS A 103 -11.99 4.48 29.10
CA LYS A 103 -13.10 5.02 29.88
C LYS A 103 -14.38 5.11 29.04
N MET A 104 -14.29 5.65 27.82
CA MET A 104 -15.45 5.82 26.92
C MET A 104 -16.06 4.47 26.53
N THR A 105 -15.23 3.48 26.26
CA THR A 105 -15.64 2.14 25.88
C THR A 105 -15.87 1.20 27.07
N LYS A 106 -15.80 1.68 28.30
CA LYS A 106 -15.90 0.86 29.54
C LYS A 106 -14.92 -0.32 29.55
N GLY A 107 -13.72 -0.10 29.05
CA GLY A 107 -12.65 -1.08 28.98
C GLY A 107 -12.61 -1.94 27.72
N VAL A 108 -13.60 -1.85 26.84
CA VAL A 108 -13.69 -2.70 25.64
C VAL A 108 -12.53 -2.46 24.68
N TYR A 109 -12.17 -1.21 24.41
CA TYR A 109 -11.12 -0.89 23.43
C TYR A 109 -9.77 -1.56 23.75
N PRO A 110 -9.11 -1.34 24.89
CA PRO A 110 -7.81 -1.96 25.12
C PRO A 110 -7.91 -3.48 25.24
N GLN A 111 -9.02 -4.02 25.72
CA GLN A 111 -9.24 -5.47 25.79
C GLN A 111 -9.33 -6.10 24.40
N ASN A 112 -10.05 -5.49 23.45
CA ASN A 112 -10.12 -5.98 22.08
C ASN A 112 -8.75 -6.00 21.40
N VAL A 113 -7.94 -4.96 21.59
CA VAL A 113 -6.58 -4.92 21.05
C VAL A 113 -5.70 -6.02 21.68
N ILE A 114 -5.78 -6.18 23.01
CA ILE A 114 -5.02 -7.21 23.74
C ILE A 114 -5.46 -8.61 23.32
N GLU A 115 -6.75 -8.86 23.13
CA GLU A 115 -7.26 -10.14 22.68
C GLU A 115 -6.75 -10.47 21.27
N LYS A 116 -6.76 -9.50 20.35
CA LYS A 116 -6.18 -9.67 19.01
C LYS A 116 -4.67 -9.91 19.06
N ILE A 117 -3.94 -9.28 20.00
CA ILE A 117 -2.52 -9.56 20.25
C ILE A 117 -2.32 -11.01 20.70
N LEU A 118 -3.09 -11.45 21.68
CA LEU A 118 -2.97 -12.81 22.24
C LEU A 118 -3.32 -13.90 21.21
N ASN A 119 -4.23 -13.60 20.29
CA ASN A 119 -4.65 -14.50 19.21
C ASN A 119 -3.76 -14.38 17.95
N TYR A 120 -2.78 -13.47 17.94
CA TYR A 120 -1.87 -13.34 16.81
C TYR A 120 -0.94 -14.55 16.70
N GLN A 121 -0.87 -15.15 15.50
CA GLN A 121 -0.18 -16.42 15.27
C GLN A 121 1.27 -16.46 15.78
N GLU A 122 2.00 -15.35 15.64
CA GLU A 122 3.40 -15.24 16.05
C GLU A 122 3.57 -14.62 17.46
N TYR A 123 2.47 -14.39 18.21
CA TYR A 123 2.52 -13.66 19.47
C TYR A 123 3.50 -14.28 20.47
N GLU A 124 3.45 -15.59 20.68
CA GLU A 124 4.31 -16.26 21.66
C GLU A 124 5.80 -16.06 21.34
N SER A 125 6.18 -16.17 20.08
CA SER A 125 7.55 -15.94 19.62
C SER A 125 7.99 -14.47 19.84
N ILE A 126 7.10 -13.51 19.51
CA ILE A 126 7.38 -12.08 19.71
C ILE A 126 7.43 -11.73 21.20
N ARG A 127 6.54 -12.29 22.01
CA ARG A 127 6.54 -12.14 23.48
C ARG A 127 7.86 -12.60 24.07
N ASP A 128 8.26 -13.82 23.75
CA ASP A 128 9.48 -14.42 24.32
C ASP A 128 10.74 -13.67 23.86
N MET A 129 10.79 -13.26 22.61
CA MET A 129 11.84 -12.39 22.08
C MET A 129 11.89 -11.06 22.84
N LEU A 130 10.74 -10.40 23.06
CA LEU A 130 10.68 -9.14 23.79
C LEU A 130 11.08 -9.31 25.24
N LEU A 131 10.58 -10.32 25.95
CA LEU A 131 10.92 -10.59 27.34
C LEU A 131 12.41 -10.87 27.50
N ASN A 132 13.01 -11.68 26.64
CA ASN A 132 14.44 -11.92 26.63
C ASN A 132 15.23 -10.63 26.41
N HIS A 133 14.84 -9.81 25.40
CA HIS A 133 15.45 -8.54 25.10
C HIS A 133 15.39 -7.56 26.31
N LEU A 134 14.23 -7.49 27.00
CA LEU A 134 14.07 -6.66 28.19
C LEU A 134 14.90 -7.16 29.36
N HIS A 135 15.04 -8.48 29.51
CA HIS A 135 15.92 -9.09 30.52
C HIS A 135 17.39 -8.78 30.25
N GLU A 136 17.87 -8.97 29.01
CA GLU A 136 19.24 -8.65 28.61
C GLU A 136 19.57 -7.18 28.88
N ARG A 137 18.66 -6.26 28.53
CA ARG A 137 18.82 -4.83 28.84
C ARG A 137 18.84 -4.50 30.32
N ARG A 138 18.02 -5.19 31.14
CA ARG A 138 17.97 -4.99 32.59
C ARG A 138 19.29 -5.32 33.25
N TYR A 139 19.96 -6.37 32.78
CA TYR A 139 21.21 -6.88 33.37
C TYR A 139 22.45 -6.49 32.53
N ASN A 140 22.34 -5.54 31.58
CA ASN A 140 23.42 -5.10 30.70
C ASN A 140 24.14 -6.26 30.01
N LYS A 141 23.40 -7.28 29.59
CA LYS A 141 23.91 -8.41 28.82
C LYS A 141 24.07 -8.04 27.36
N GLN A 142 24.83 -8.84 26.62
CA GLN A 142 24.86 -8.75 25.18
C GLN A 142 23.47 -9.03 24.62
N LEU A 143 23.00 -8.16 23.69
CA LEU A 143 21.69 -8.31 23.11
C LEU A 143 21.71 -9.37 22.01
N THR A 144 20.80 -10.35 22.11
CA THR A 144 20.60 -11.37 21.09
C THR A 144 20.06 -10.77 19.81
N TYR A 145 19.14 -9.81 19.94
CA TYR A 145 18.53 -9.08 18.83
C TYR A 145 18.76 -7.58 18.96
N SER A 146 18.89 -6.88 17.82
CA SER A 146 18.98 -5.42 17.86
C SER A 146 17.65 -4.79 18.31
N ASN A 147 17.71 -3.59 18.89
CA ASN A 147 16.52 -2.83 19.26
C ASN A 147 15.57 -2.65 18.08
N TYR A 148 16.11 -2.36 16.90
CA TYR A 148 15.36 -2.13 15.68
C TYR A 148 14.62 -3.39 15.21
N TYR A 149 15.25 -4.55 15.30
CA TYR A 149 14.64 -5.82 14.92
C TYR A 149 13.43 -6.16 15.80
N VAL A 150 13.58 -6.08 17.13
CA VAL A 150 12.48 -6.35 18.07
C VAL A 150 11.36 -5.34 17.91
N MET A 151 11.70 -4.05 17.72
CA MET A 151 10.71 -3.00 17.49
C MET A 151 9.96 -3.20 16.17
N ASN A 152 10.65 -3.61 15.13
CA ASN A 152 10.00 -3.88 13.84
C ASN A 152 8.98 -5.02 13.96
N LYS A 153 9.30 -6.11 14.64
CA LYS A 153 8.33 -7.20 14.87
C LYS A 153 7.09 -6.74 15.63
N LEU A 154 7.25 -5.90 16.65
CA LEU A 154 6.12 -5.28 17.34
C LEU A 154 5.28 -4.39 16.41
N ARG A 155 5.92 -3.55 15.61
CA ARG A 155 5.23 -2.64 14.67
C ARG A 155 4.42 -3.41 13.64
N VAL A 156 4.98 -4.47 13.05
CA VAL A 156 4.29 -5.34 12.09
C VAL A 156 3.08 -6.01 12.74
N MET A 157 3.23 -6.55 13.95
CA MET A 157 2.12 -7.14 14.70
C MET A 157 0.99 -6.11 14.92
N PHE A 158 1.32 -4.91 15.41
CA PHE A 158 0.33 -3.86 15.65
C PHE A 158 -0.31 -3.35 14.35
N ALA A 159 0.43 -3.30 13.24
CA ALA A 159 -0.11 -2.95 11.95
C ALA A 159 -1.15 -3.98 11.45
N ARG A 160 -0.83 -5.28 11.56
CA ARG A 160 -1.76 -6.35 11.20
C ARG A 160 -3.03 -6.34 12.06
N ILE A 161 -2.88 -6.09 13.35
CA ILE A 161 -4.03 -5.93 14.27
C ILE A 161 -4.87 -4.73 13.84
N SER A 162 -4.25 -3.58 13.57
CA SER A 162 -4.97 -2.40 13.10
C SER A 162 -5.71 -2.65 11.79
N VAL A 163 -5.09 -3.33 10.84
CA VAL A 163 -5.74 -3.72 9.58
C VAL A 163 -6.95 -4.61 9.83
N SER A 164 -6.83 -5.59 10.73
CA SER A 164 -7.95 -6.46 11.10
C SER A 164 -9.09 -5.77 11.87
N MET A 165 -8.88 -4.52 12.29
CA MET A 165 -9.88 -3.67 12.97
C MET A 165 -10.45 -2.58 12.05
N LEU A 166 -9.77 -2.28 10.94
CA LEU A 166 -10.20 -1.23 10.02
C LEU A 166 -11.46 -1.60 9.26
N GLU A 167 -11.57 -2.86 8.81
CA GLU A 167 -12.71 -3.39 8.04
C GLU A 167 -13.29 -2.37 7.04
N PRO A 168 -12.48 -1.87 6.07
CA PRO A 168 -12.93 -0.79 5.21
C PRO A 168 -14.00 -1.28 4.21
N ASP A 169 -15.10 -0.53 4.05
CA ASP A 169 -16.09 -0.80 3.01
C ASP A 169 -15.56 -0.50 1.61
N LEU A 170 -14.71 0.54 1.50
CA LEU A 170 -14.13 1.01 0.24
C LEU A 170 -12.69 1.47 0.44
N VAL A 171 -11.79 0.98 -0.39
CA VAL A 171 -10.42 1.48 -0.51
C VAL A 171 -10.27 2.18 -1.86
N ILE A 172 -9.88 3.45 -1.85
CA ILE A 172 -9.60 4.21 -3.06
C ILE A 172 -8.08 4.42 -3.15
N MET A 173 -7.47 3.94 -4.21
CA MET A 173 -6.03 4.13 -4.48
C MET A 173 -5.85 5.04 -5.69
N ASP A 174 -5.43 6.28 -5.45
CA ASP A 174 -5.06 7.20 -6.50
C ASP A 174 -3.61 6.99 -6.94
N GLU A 175 -3.34 7.12 -8.25
CA GLU A 175 -2.03 6.86 -8.86
C GLU A 175 -1.46 5.48 -8.47
N PHE A 176 -2.32 4.45 -8.45
CA PHE A 176 -1.99 3.11 -7.93
C PHE A 176 -0.78 2.46 -8.62
N GLN A 177 -0.46 2.85 -9.85
CA GLN A 177 0.71 2.34 -10.58
C GLN A 177 2.04 2.62 -9.85
N ARG A 178 2.07 3.60 -8.94
CA ARG A 178 3.22 3.87 -8.07
C ARG A 178 3.38 2.85 -6.96
N PHE A 179 2.33 2.10 -6.67
CA PHE A 179 2.21 1.20 -5.51
C PHE A 179 1.83 -0.23 -5.94
N LYS A 180 2.23 -0.64 -7.14
CA LYS A 180 1.93 -1.97 -7.70
C LYS A 180 2.35 -3.12 -6.78
N PHE A 181 3.40 -2.92 -6.00
CA PHE A 181 3.85 -3.89 -5.01
C PHE A 181 2.78 -4.24 -3.95
N LEU A 182 1.79 -3.36 -3.74
CA LEU A 182 0.66 -3.64 -2.85
C LEU A 182 -0.35 -4.62 -3.46
N LEU A 183 -0.33 -4.77 -4.79
CA LEU A 183 -1.21 -5.68 -5.54
C LEU A 183 -0.52 -7.03 -5.82
N SER A 184 0.80 -7.12 -5.62
CA SER A 184 1.53 -8.36 -5.79
C SER A 184 1.36 -9.24 -4.55
N SER A 185 0.97 -10.48 -4.76
CA SER A 185 0.91 -11.51 -3.70
C SER A 185 2.32 -12.07 -3.45
N ASP A 186 3.28 -11.19 -3.09
CA ASP A 186 4.58 -11.67 -2.65
C ASP A 186 4.53 -12.07 -1.17
N ASP A 187 5.37 -13.02 -0.77
CA ASP A 187 5.47 -13.51 0.61
C ASP A 187 6.19 -12.51 1.55
N SER A 188 6.43 -11.28 1.10
CA SER A 188 7.00 -10.24 1.96
C SER A 188 6.02 -9.83 3.04
N GLU A 189 6.54 -9.41 4.21
CA GLU A 189 5.70 -8.87 5.30
C GLU A 189 4.81 -7.72 4.81
N LEU A 190 5.31 -6.95 3.84
CA LEU A 190 4.60 -5.86 3.22
C LEU A 190 3.46 -6.34 2.30
N GLY A 191 3.74 -7.32 1.45
CA GLY A 191 2.75 -7.91 0.54
C GLY A 191 1.61 -8.57 1.32
N ILE A 192 1.92 -9.34 2.36
CA ILE A 192 0.92 -9.97 3.22
C ILE A 192 0.03 -8.92 3.91
N LEU A 193 0.64 -7.83 4.43
CA LEU A 193 -0.10 -6.75 5.09
C LEU A 193 -1.02 -6.02 4.11
N ALA A 194 -0.50 -5.71 2.92
CA ALA A 194 -1.26 -5.05 1.86
C ALA A 194 -2.41 -5.95 1.36
N HIS A 195 -2.14 -7.21 1.13
CA HIS A 195 -3.16 -8.18 0.74
C HIS A 195 -4.27 -8.28 1.79
N SER A 196 -3.92 -8.38 3.08
CA SER A 196 -4.92 -8.40 4.17
C SER A 196 -5.77 -7.13 4.22
N PHE A 197 -5.21 -5.97 3.84
CA PHE A 197 -5.92 -4.70 3.81
C PHE A 197 -6.86 -4.58 2.60
N LEU A 198 -6.46 -5.12 1.44
CA LEU A 198 -7.19 -4.99 0.18
C LEU A 198 -8.17 -6.12 -0.09
N SER A 199 -8.00 -7.28 0.55
CA SER A 199 -8.80 -8.50 0.31
C SER A 199 -9.77 -8.82 1.45
N GLY A 200 -10.25 -7.81 2.19
CA GLY A 200 -11.31 -7.98 3.18
C GLY A 200 -12.60 -8.52 2.52
N HIS A 201 -13.34 -9.40 3.21
CA HIS A 201 -14.47 -10.14 2.62
C HIS A 201 -15.54 -9.26 1.98
N ASP A 202 -15.72 -8.02 2.47
CA ASP A 202 -16.70 -7.06 1.96
C ASP A 202 -16.03 -5.77 1.43
N THR A 203 -14.70 -5.72 1.39
CA THR A 203 -13.95 -4.54 0.95
C THR A 203 -14.04 -4.38 -0.56
N ARG A 204 -14.47 -3.22 -1.01
CA ARG A 204 -14.41 -2.84 -2.42
C ARG A 204 -13.17 -2.01 -2.68
N VAL A 205 -12.51 -2.24 -3.81
CA VAL A 205 -11.29 -1.50 -4.18
C VAL A 205 -11.52 -0.74 -5.47
N LEU A 206 -11.20 0.56 -5.44
CA LEU A 206 -11.21 1.44 -6.60
C LEU A 206 -9.77 1.91 -6.88
N LEU A 207 -9.23 1.47 -8.00
CA LEU A 207 -7.92 1.87 -8.49
C LEU A 207 -8.07 3.00 -9.51
N LEU A 208 -7.44 4.14 -9.26
CA LEU A 208 -7.43 5.29 -10.15
C LEU A 208 -6.03 5.48 -10.73
N SER A 209 -5.95 5.68 -12.04
CA SER A 209 -4.69 5.97 -12.72
C SER A 209 -4.92 6.61 -14.08
N ALA A 210 -4.07 7.55 -14.45
CA ALA A 210 -3.98 8.07 -15.80
C ALA A 210 -3.21 7.11 -16.73
N THR A 211 -2.27 6.32 -16.15
CA THR A 211 -1.39 5.39 -16.87
C THR A 211 -1.28 4.07 -16.10
N PRO A 212 -2.30 3.20 -16.16
CA PRO A 212 -2.39 2.01 -15.32
C PRO A 212 -1.28 0.98 -15.62
N TYR A 213 -0.64 1.08 -16.77
CA TYR A 213 0.49 0.25 -17.21
C TYR A 213 1.44 1.09 -18.08
N LYS A 214 2.69 0.64 -18.24
CA LYS A 214 3.63 1.28 -19.15
C LYS A 214 3.15 1.10 -20.59
N LEU A 215 2.69 2.19 -21.22
CA LEU A 215 2.19 2.21 -22.59
C LEU A 215 3.29 2.21 -23.65
N TYR A 216 4.54 2.52 -23.27
CA TYR A 216 5.64 2.74 -24.20
C TYR A 216 6.80 1.86 -23.83
N SER A 217 6.98 0.79 -24.62
CA SER A 217 8.27 0.15 -24.78
C SER A 217 9.00 0.89 -25.90
N THR A 218 10.25 1.22 -25.74
CA THR A 218 11.10 1.60 -26.85
C THR A 218 11.31 0.38 -27.76
N LEU A 219 11.59 0.60 -29.06
CA LEU A 219 11.86 -0.50 -29.99
C LEU A 219 13.04 -1.40 -29.53
N GLU A 220 13.90 -0.88 -28.66
CA GLU A 220 15.05 -1.58 -28.03
C GLU A 220 14.63 -2.47 -26.85
N GLU A 221 13.46 -2.27 -26.25
CA GLU A 221 12.86 -3.13 -25.22
C GLU A 221 12.03 -4.28 -25.81
N ILE A 222 11.87 -4.33 -27.14
CA ILE A 222 11.11 -5.37 -27.88
C ILE A 222 12.08 -6.53 -28.23
N ASP A 223 12.80 -7.06 -27.29
CA ASP A 223 13.36 -8.42 -27.45
C ASP A 223 12.26 -9.42 -27.06
N GLU A 224 12.16 -10.55 -27.77
CA GLU A 224 11.01 -11.48 -27.66
C GLU A 224 10.67 -11.95 -26.24
N ASN A 225 11.62 -11.84 -25.31
CA ASN A 225 11.43 -12.17 -23.90
C ASN A 225 10.89 -11.03 -23.02
N GLN A 226 10.87 -9.77 -23.48
CA GLN A 226 10.43 -8.61 -22.70
C GLN A 226 8.98 -8.20 -22.98
N LEU A 227 8.40 -8.65 -24.08
CA LEU A 227 6.97 -8.48 -24.38
C LEU A 227 6.08 -9.10 -23.30
N ASP A 228 6.52 -10.22 -22.70
CA ASP A 228 5.79 -10.87 -21.61
C ASP A 228 5.83 -10.06 -20.29
N GLU A 229 6.91 -9.32 -20.02
CA GLU A 229 7.03 -8.53 -18.80
C GLU A 229 6.12 -7.29 -18.80
N HIS A 230 5.92 -6.63 -19.95
CA HIS A 230 5.04 -5.45 -20.04
C HIS A 230 3.58 -5.80 -19.80
N TYR A 231 3.14 -6.95 -20.27
CA TYR A 231 1.79 -7.43 -20.01
C TYR A 231 1.64 -8.07 -18.63
N ALA A 232 2.73 -8.55 -18.03
CA ALA A 232 2.70 -9.17 -16.71
C ALA A 232 2.13 -8.23 -15.65
N GLU A 233 2.56 -6.95 -15.63
CA GLU A 233 2.00 -5.94 -14.71
C GLU A 233 0.52 -5.70 -14.94
N PHE A 234 0.09 -5.62 -16.21
CA PHE A 234 -1.31 -5.43 -16.55
C PHE A 234 -2.16 -6.65 -16.14
N PHE A 235 -1.66 -7.85 -16.40
CA PHE A 235 -2.33 -9.07 -15.98
C PHE A 235 -2.40 -9.21 -14.45
N GLN A 236 -1.39 -8.76 -13.70
CA GLN A 236 -1.45 -8.73 -12.23
C GLN A 236 -2.58 -7.83 -11.73
N VAL A 237 -2.71 -6.63 -12.32
CA VAL A 237 -3.80 -5.71 -11.98
C VAL A 237 -5.17 -6.32 -12.32
N MET A 238 -5.32 -6.93 -13.49
CA MET A 238 -6.58 -7.55 -13.91
C MET A 238 -6.92 -8.77 -13.05
N ASN A 239 -5.94 -9.61 -12.71
CA ASN A 239 -6.12 -10.74 -11.80
C ASN A 239 -6.59 -10.28 -10.41
N PHE A 240 -5.97 -9.22 -9.87
CA PHE A 240 -6.40 -8.61 -8.62
C PHE A 240 -7.84 -8.07 -8.69
N LEU A 241 -8.21 -7.38 -9.79
CA LEU A 241 -9.54 -6.80 -9.95
C LEU A 241 -10.64 -7.85 -10.18
N PHE A 242 -10.32 -8.96 -10.82
CA PHE A 242 -11.30 -10.03 -11.04
C PHE A 242 -11.54 -10.88 -9.81
N ASP A 243 -10.52 -11.10 -8.99
CA ASP A 243 -10.53 -12.00 -7.82
C ASP A 243 -11.23 -13.36 -8.12
N ASP A 244 -11.02 -13.86 -9.34
CA ASP A 244 -11.68 -15.05 -9.89
C ASP A 244 -10.74 -15.70 -10.93
N GLU A 245 -10.22 -16.88 -10.59
CA GLU A 245 -9.27 -17.61 -11.41
C GLU A 245 -9.83 -17.97 -12.81
N VAL A 246 -11.12 -18.29 -12.89
CA VAL A 246 -11.76 -18.64 -14.17
C VAL A 246 -11.86 -17.42 -15.09
N LYS A 247 -12.20 -16.27 -14.53
CA LYS A 247 -12.23 -15.00 -15.28
C LYS A 247 -10.84 -14.58 -15.73
N ASP A 248 -9.83 -14.73 -14.87
CA ASP A 248 -8.45 -14.39 -15.19
C ASP A 248 -7.91 -15.24 -16.35
N ILE A 249 -8.09 -16.56 -16.30
CA ILE A 249 -7.70 -17.48 -17.37
C ILE A 249 -8.37 -17.09 -18.69
N LYS A 250 -9.67 -16.86 -18.67
CA LYS A 250 -10.44 -16.47 -19.87
C LYS A 250 -9.98 -15.12 -20.42
N PHE A 251 -9.69 -14.17 -19.56
CA PHE A 251 -9.17 -12.86 -19.94
C PHE A 251 -7.81 -12.98 -20.64
N LYS A 252 -6.89 -13.74 -20.07
CA LYS A 252 -5.55 -14.00 -20.65
C LYS A 252 -5.64 -14.67 -22.02
N GLU A 253 -6.55 -15.61 -22.19
CA GLU A 253 -6.77 -16.27 -23.48
C GLU A 253 -7.27 -15.29 -24.56
N VAL A 254 -8.28 -14.48 -24.23
CA VAL A 254 -8.83 -13.46 -25.15
C VAL A 254 -7.75 -12.45 -25.52
N TRP A 255 -6.96 -12.00 -24.55
CA TRP A 255 -5.89 -11.03 -24.77
C TRP A 255 -4.75 -11.58 -25.60
N LYS A 256 -4.36 -12.85 -25.38
CA LYS A 256 -3.37 -13.56 -26.21
C LYS A 256 -3.81 -13.66 -27.67
N ASN A 257 -5.07 -14.00 -27.91
CA ASN A 257 -5.62 -14.09 -29.25
C ASN A 257 -5.64 -12.72 -29.96
N TYR A 258 -5.95 -11.64 -29.24
CA TYR A 258 -5.88 -10.29 -29.75
C TYR A 258 -4.44 -9.86 -30.07
N SER A 259 -3.50 -10.10 -29.16
CA SER A 259 -2.08 -9.80 -29.38
C SER A 259 -1.49 -10.56 -30.57
N HIS A 260 -1.87 -11.82 -30.77
CA HIS A 260 -1.47 -12.61 -31.93
C HIS A 260 -2.04 -12.02 -33.22
N ALA A 261 -3.34 -11.64 -33.22
CA ALA A 261 -3.95 -11.01 -34.39
C ALA A 261 -3.30 -9.66 -34.73
N LEU A 262 -2.81 -8.92 -33.73
CA LEU A 262 -2.05 -7.68 -33.94
C LEU A 262 -0.67 -7.94 -34.57
N SER A 263 0.05 -8.98 -34.15
CA SER A 263 1.36 -9.30 -34.71
C SER A 263 1.30 -9.80 -36.17
N GLU A 264 0.17 -10.36 -36.59
CA GLU A 264 -0.06 -10.85 -37.96
C GLU A 264 -0.85 -9.87 -38.84
N LEU A 265 -0.96 -8.62 -38.44
CA LEU A 265 -1.82 -7.61 -39.06
C LEU A 265 -1.58 -7.47 -40.57
N LYS A 266 -2.63 -7.70 -41.36
CA LYS A 266 -2.65 -7.46 -42.82
C LYS A 266 -3.66 -6.37 -43.16
N ALA A 267 -3.33 -5.55 -44.14
CA ALA A 267 -4.23 -4.51 -44.59
C ALA A 267 -5.57 -5.10 -45.04
N GLY A 268 -6.68 -4.61 -44.45
CA GLY A 268 -8.05 -5.05 -44.76
C GLY A 268 -8.57 -6.24 -43.97
N ASP A 269 -7.84 -6.70 -42.94
CA ASP A 269 -8.27 -7.82 -42.09
C ASP A 269 -9.38 -7.38 -41.11
N SER A 270 -10.62 -7.86 -41.35
CA SER A 270 -11.76 -7.62 -40.45
C SER A 270 -11.73 -8.47 -39.16
N ALA A 271 -10.91 -9.51 -39.12
CA ALA A 271 -10.82 -10.41 -37.96
C ALA A 271 -10.24 -9.67 -36.74
N ILE A 272 -9.32 -8.75 -36.94
CA ILE A 272 -8.72 -7.96 -35.87
C ILE A 272 -9.73 -7.06 -35.15
N ILE A 273 -10.69 -6.50 -35.88
CA ILE A 273 -11.75 -5.66 -35.28
C ILE A 273 -12.54 -6.48 -34.27
N ARG A 274 -12.91 -7.71 -34.64
CA ARG A 274 -13.62 -8.62 -33.76
C ARG A 274 -12.78 -9.02 -32.54
N MET A 275 -11.50 -9.29 -32.73
CA MET A 275 -10.61 -9.66 -31.61
C MET A 275 -10.41 -8.47 -30.65
N LYS A 276 -10.29 -7.25 -31.19
CA LYS A 276 -10.27 -6.00 -30.42
C LYS A 276 -11.54 -5.85 -29.58
N GLU A 277 -12.72 -6.00 -30.18
CA GLU A 277 -14.00 -5.90 -29.45
C GLU A 277 -14.12 -6.93 -28.33
N LEU A 278 -13.65 -8.17 -28.55
CA LEU A 278 -13.64 -9.20 -27.53
C LEU A 278 -12.69 -8.83 -26.37
N ALA A 279 -11.51 -8.30 -26.67
CA ALA A 279 -10.52 -7.88 -25.67
C ALA A 279 -11.03 -6.67 -24.87
N GLU A 280 -11.63 -5.67 -25.53
CA GLU A 280 -12.25 -4.51 -24.89
C GLU A 280 -13.40 -4.95 -23.95
N ASN A 281 -14.29 -5.80 -24.42
CA ASN A 281 -15.41 -6.32 -23.62
C ASN A 281 -14.92 -7.14 -22.40
N ALA A 282 -13.85 -7.89 -22.55
CA ALA A 282 -13.24 -8.61 -21.44
C ALA A 282 -12.61 -7.65 -20.41
N MET A 283 -11.94 -6.61 -20.88
CA MET A 283 -11.33 -5.56 -20.04
C MET A 283 -12.39 -4.75 -19.28
N TYR A 284 -13.49 -4.38 -19.92
CA TYR A 284 -14.55 -3.58 -19.29
C TYR A 284 -15.30 -4.28 -18.16
N GLN A 285 -15.03 -5.56 -17.91
CA GLN A 285 -15.56 -6.25 -16.73
C GLN A 285 -14.88 -5.78 -15.42
N GLY A 286 -13.64 -5.26 -15.49
CA GLY A 286 -12.90 -4.77 -14.33
C GLY A 286 -12.40 -3.33 -14.46
N VAL A 287 -12.43 -2.75 -15.67
CA VAL A 287 -11.86 -1.43 -15.96
C VAL A 287 -12.89 -0.53 -16.59
N SER A 288 -12.94 0.72 -16.16
CA SER A 288 -13.72 1.78 -16.80
C SER A 288 -12.77 2.88 -17.27
N ARG A 289 -12.92 3.30 -18.52
CA ARG A 289 -12.20 4.43 -19.09
C ARG A 289 -13.11 5.66 -19.11
N THR A 290 -12.65 6.74 -18.51
CA THR A 290 -13.30 8.04 -18.63
C THR A 290 -12.64 8.83 -19.77
N GLU A 291 -13.45 9.28 -20.74
CA GLU A 291 -12.99 10.20 -21.77
C GLU A 291 -13.45 11.62 -21.42
N ARG A 292 -12.59 12.60 -21.68
CA ARG A 292 -13.02 14.00 -21.60
C ARG A 292 -13.96 14.27 -22.77
N ILE A 293 -15.24 14.39 -22.47
CA ILE A 293 -16.23 14.85 -23.44
C ILE A 293 -16.16 16.38 -23.42
N SER A 294 -15.83 16.99 -24.54
CA SER A 294 -15.97 18.43 -24.71
C SER A 294 -17.45 18.79 -24.60
N VAL A 295 -17.84 19.44 -23.52
CA VAL A 295 -19.25 19.77 -23.20
C VAL A 295 -19.70 21.05 -23.93
N MET A 296 -18.78 21.74 -24.61
CA MET A 296 -19.11 23.01 -25.33
C MET A 296 -18.75 22.92 -26.80
N ASP A 297 -19.67 23.36 -27.63
CA ASP A 297 -19.48 23.60 -29.09
C ASP A 297 -18.38 24.64 -29.40
N SER A 298 -17.71 25.19 -28.40
CA SER A 298 -16.72 26.26 -28.52
C SER A 298 -15.27 25.81 -28.46
N GLY A 299 -15.00 24.58 -28.88
CA GLY A 299 -13.60 24.14 -29.07
C GLY A 299 -12.91 23.66 -27.82
N ASP A 300 -11.89 22.87 -28.05
CA ASP A 300 -10.99 22.32 -27.06
C ASP A 300 -10.39 23.45 -26.20
N TYR A 301 -10.27 23.22 -24.87
CA TYR A 301 -9.54 24.13 -23.96
C TYR A 301 -8.03 24.16 -24.22
N THR A 302 -7.54 23.31 -25.13
CA THR A 302 -6.17 23.30 -25.61
C THR A 302 -6.09 24.04 -26.93
N ASP A 303 -5.44 25.20 -26.91
CA ASP A 303 -5.01 25.88 -28.14
C ASP A 303 -3.78 25.13 -28.67
N ASP A 304 -3.95 24.43 -29.80
CA ASP A 304 -2.83 23.76 -30.47
C ASP A 304 -1.99 24.84 -31.16
N SER A 305 -1.08 25.45 -30.40
CA SER A 305 -0.05 26.37 -30.91
C SER A 305 1.15 25.63 -31.50
N SER A 306 1.05 24.32 -31.75
CA SER A 306 2.13 23.55 -32.36
C SER A 306 2.42 24.05 -33.78
N VAL A 307 3.63 24.50 -33.99
CA VAL A 307 4.14 24.87 -35.31
C VAL A 307 4.64 23.60 -35.99
N LYS A 308 4.01 23.21 -37.07
CA LYS A 308 4.49 22.09 -37.89
C LYS A 308 5.77 22.50 -38.59
N TYR A 309 6.92 22.09 -38.06
CA TYR A 309 8.18 22.22 -38.79
C TYR A 309 8.34 21.03 -39.72
N HIS A 310 8.58 21.31 -41.00
CA HIS A 310 9.07 20.29 -41.93
C HIS A 310 10.56 20.07 -41.59
N LEU A 311 10.87 19.02 -40.84
CA LEU A 311 12.24 18.57 -40.65
C LEU A 311 12.82 18.15 -42.00
N GLN A 312 13.79 18.91 -42.51
CA GLN A 312 14.63 18.47 -43.62
C GLN A 312 15.82 17.72 -43.00
N ILE A 313 15.82 16.42 -43.18
CA ILE A 313 16.95 15.56 -42.76
C ILE A 313 18.03 15.72 -43.83
N ASP A 314 19.19 16.24 -43.47
CA ASP A 314 20.33 16.36 -44.36
C ASP A 314 21.37 15.23 -44.16
N GLU A 315 22.40 15.22 -45.03
CA GLU A 315 23.47 14.24 -44.97
C GLU A 315 24.21 14.24 -43.61
N ASN A 316 24.31 15.41 -42.97
CA ASN A 316 24.99 15.55 -41.67
C ASN A 316 24.20 14.95 -40.55
N ASP A 317 22.87 15.04 -40.60
CA ASP A 317 21.98 14.42 -39.62
C ASP A 317 22.13 12.90 -39.66
N ILE A 318 22.16 12.34 -40.87
CA ILE A 318 22.32 10.88 -41.08
C ILE A 318 23.72 10.44 -40.60
N ASN A 319 24.76 11.18 -40.94
CA ASN A 319 26.13 10.86 -40.49
C ASN A 319 26.29 10.98 -38.97
N SER A 320 25.69 11.98 -38.37
CA SER A 320 25.65 12.14 -36.90
C SER A 320 24.95 10.96 -36.21
N TYR A 321 23.82 10.54 -36.75
CA TYR A 321 23.08 9.37 -36.23
C TYR A 321 23.93 8.08 -36.33
N ILE A 322 24.55 7.83 -37.48
CA ILE A 322 25.41 6.65 -37.68
C ILE A 322 26.61 6.66 -36.72
N GLN A 323 27.24 7.82 -36.51
CA GLN A 323 28.38 7.94 -35.59
C GLN A 323 27.95 7.73 -34.13
N MET A 324 26.80 8.30 -33.73
CA MET A 324 26.25 8.11 -32.40
C MET A 324 25.88 6.64 -32.14
N SER A 325 25.22 6.01 -33.10
CA SER A 325 24.87 4.57 -33.03
C SER A 325 26.11 3.67 -32.88
N ARG A 326 27.23 4.01 -33.57
CA ARG A 326 28.49 3.27 -33.43
C ARG A 326 29.21 3.50 -32.09
N LEU A 327 28.94 4.62 -31.40
CA LEU A 327 29.50 4.92 -30.09
C LEU A 327 28.72 4.25 -28.96
N LEU A 328 27.44 3.93 -29.20
CA LEU A 328 26.55 3.32 -28.23
C LEU A 328 26.47 1.78 -28.34
N SER A 329 26.95 1.24 -29.44
CA SER A 329 27.12 -0.21 -29.67
C SER A 329 28.50 -0.71 -29.18
#